data_3a6eaf93f813bddb2a3582b2cc344f98
#
_entry.id   3a6eaf93f813bddb2a3582b2cc344f98
#
_cell.length_a   1.000
_cell.length_b   1.000
_cell.length_c   1.000
_cell.angle_alpha   90.00
_cell.angle_beta   90.00
_cell.angle_gamma   90.00
#
_symmetry.space_group_name_H-M   'P 1'
#
loop_
_entity.id
_entity.type
_entity.pdbx_description
1 polymer ?
#
loop_
_entity_poly.entity_id
_entity_poly.type
_entity_poly.pdbx_seq_one_letter_code
_entity_poly.pdbx_strand_id
1 'polypeptide(L)'
;MKILLQFPEGLKKNAIQEAQKLEKEGHEVYLSSSSCYGACDLPMDEASALQIEKVIHFGHSQFIRKDLPFQVEYREYHMDIDTEKLKGALPSLEGKRRIVLVTTVQHIPQLKQMKSFLEKAGKEVLIGKGCFTAHPGQVLGCDPTAATSVSKDAEAILYVGDGKFHPTGIHSELPVFALNPYSGECRQINGEIEKIRKRKKGMMLKALECKVFAILLSTKPGQLCIHAAKDAKKNLQDAGLTAEILVSNEFNPVSIGNFPQFECYINTACPRVDEDSELFDKPIINAVDLDDFLQLYRETHKH
;
A
#
# COMPACT_ATOMS: atom_id res chain seq x y z
N MET A 1 15.76 16.33 23.70
CA MET A 1 15.69 15.09 22.87
C MET A 1 16.08 15.39 21.45
N LYS A 2 16.72 14.43 20.78
CA LYS A 2 16.93 14.46 19.34
C LYS A 2 15.71 13.89 18.60
N ILE A 3 15.08 14.71 17.79
CA ILE A 3 13.84 14.37 17.07
C ILE A 3 14.07 14.43 15.57
N LEU A 4 13.63 13.40 14.85
CA LEU A 4 13.59 13.37 13.38
C LEU A 4 12.14 13.45 12.91
N LEU A 5 11.83 14.45 12.07
CA LEU A 5 10.52 14.60 11.46
C LEU A 5 10.51 13.99 10.06
N GLN A 6 9.55 13.11 9.81
CA GLN A 6 9.33 12.50 8.51
C GLN A 6 7.95 12.84 7.98
N PHE A 7 7.90 13.29 6.73
CA PHE A 7 6.66 13.72 6.06
C PHE A 7 6.52 13.01 4.72
N PRO A 8 5.30 12.60 4.34
CA PRO A 8 5.00 12.26 2.95
C PRO A 8 5.15 13.51 2.07
N GLU A 9 5.39 13.30 0.78
CA GLU A 9 5.76 14.37 -0.16
C GLU A 9 4.79 15.57 -0.12
N GLY A 10 3.48 15.30 -0.06
CA GLY A 10 2.44 16.34 -0.03
C GLY A 10 2.44 17.21 1.24
N LEU A 11 3.07 16.75 2.33
CA LEU A 11 3.11 17.45 3.62
C LEU A 11 4.47 18.08 3.94
N LYS A 12 5.52 17.84 3.16
CA LYS A 12 6.87 18.40 3.38
C LYS A 12 6.88 19.93 3.48
N LYS A 13 5.95 20.61 2.83
CA LYS A 13 5.77 22.06 2.93
C LYS A 13 5.51 22.58 4.36
N ASN A 14 5.00 21.72 5.24
CA ASN A 14 4.69 22.07 6.63
C ASN A 14 5.88 21.81 7.59
N ALA A 15 6.95 21.17 7.10
CA ALA A 15 8.03 20.64 7.92
C ALA A 15 8.75 21.71 8.76
N ILE A 16 9.02 22.88 8.15
CA ILE A 16 9.72 24.00 8.83
C ILE A 16 8.91 24.49 10.03
N GLN A 17 7.59 24.65 9.87
CA GLN A 17 6.75 25.14 10.97
C GLN A 17 6.71 24.16 12.14
N GLU A 18 6.63 22.86 11.85
CA GLU A 18 6.63 21.82 12.90
C GLU A 18 8.00 21.74 13.59
N ALA A 19 9.10 21.87 12.84
CA ALA A 19 10.44 21.89 13.43
C ALA A 19 10.60 23.09 14.39
N GLN A 20 10.24 24.29 13.96
CA GLN A 20 10.34 25.51 14.78
C GLN A 20 9.51 25.46 16.07
N LYS A 21 8.37 24.74 16.07
CA LYS A 21 7.58 24.53 17.30
C LYS A 21 8.37 23.70 18.32
N LEU A 22 8.91 22.56 17.86
CA LEU A 22 9.66 21.65 18.72
C LEU A 22 11.01 22.23 19.19
N GLU A 23 11.68 23.03 18.34
CA GLU A 23 12.90 23.75 18.73
C GLU A 23 12.64 24.76 19.85
N LYS A 24 11.49 25.47 19.81
CA LYS A 24 11.07 26.37 20.90
C LYS A 24 10.79 25.63 22.22
N GLU A 25 10.45 24.35 22.14
CA GLU A 25 10.28 23.46 23.30
C GLU A 25 11.62 22.89 23.81
N GLY A 26 12.75 23.27 23.18
CA GLY A 26 14.09 22.87 23.59
C GLY A 26 14.55 21.53 23.00
N HIS A 27 13.97 21.09 21.91
CA HIS A 27 14.39 19.90 21.21
C HIS A 27 15.41 20.21 20.12
N GLU A 28 16.30 19.25 19.83
CA GLU A 28 17.17 19.25 18.64
C GLU A 28 16.43 18.54 17.52
N VAL A 29 16.10 19.26 16.44
CA VAL A 29 15.19 18.77 15.40
C VAL A 29 15.89 18.64 14.07
N TYR A 30 15.63 17.50 13.41
CA TYR A 30 16.10 17.18 12.07
C TYR A 30 14.91 16.91 11.14
N LEU A 31 15.05 17.19 9.85
CA LEU A 31 14.05 16.92 8.82
C LEU A 31 14.57 15.83 7.89
N SER A 32 13.87 14.70 7.78
CA SER A 32 14.17 13.71 6.76
C SER A 32 13.81 14.24 5.39
N SER A 33 14.78 14.27 4.47
CA SER A 33 14.58 14.61 3.07
C SER A 33 14.22 13.39 2.21
N SER A 34 14.43 12.19 2.73
CA SER A 34 14.13 10.94 2.07
C SER A 34 12.67 10.82 1.67
N SER A 35 12.38 10.01 0.65
CA SER A 35 11.00 9.69 0.26
C SER A 35 10.27 9.00 1.41
N CYS A 36 8.99 9.29 1.56
CA CYS A 36 8.12 8.64 2.54
C CYS A 36 6.85 8.16 1.86
N TYR A 37 6.81 6.86 1.57
CA TYR A 37 5.70 6.23 0.83
C TYR A 37 4.53 5.82 1.71
N GLY A 38 4.74 5.68 3.02
CA GLY A 38 3.70 5.27 3.95
C GLY A 38 4.23 4.95 5.35
N ALA A 39 3.35 4.55 6.25
CA ALA A 39 3.70 4.19 7.63
C ALA A 39 4.60 2.93 7.75
N CYS A 40 4.78 2.19 6.66
CA CYS A 40 5.71 1.06 6.55
C CYS A 40 7.17 1.50 6.30
N ASP A 41 7.39 2.78 6.01
CA ASP A 41 8.66 3.37 5.56
C ASP A 41 9.17 4.38 6.58
N LEU A 42 9.79 3.88 7.66
CA LEU A 42 10.42 4.74 8.67
C LEU A 42 11.90 5.01 8.33
N PRO A 43 12.46 6.19 8.68
CA PRO A 43 13.80 6.63 8.34
C PRO A 43 14.86 5.99 9.25
N MET A 44 15.04 4.65 9.11
CA MET A 44 15.89 3.85 10.02
C MET A 44 17.36 4.25 9.94
N ASP A 45 17.86 4.50 8.74
CA ASP A 45 19.29 4.80 8.51
C ASP A 45 19.65 6.19 9.06
N GLU A 46 18.81 7.20 8.79
CA GLU A 46 18.99 8.55 9.31
C GLU A 46 18.86 8.57 10.84
N ALA A 47 17.85 7.85 11.38
CA ALA A 47 17.64 7.79 12.81
C ALA A 47 18.82 7.13 13.54
N SER A 48 19.40 6.09 12.96
CA SER A 48 20.57 5.40 13.49
C SER A 48 21.81 6.29 13.42
N ALA A 49 22.10 6.88 12.26
CA ALA A 49 23.30 7.71 12.04
C ALA A 49 23.32 8.95 12.94
N LEU A 50 22.18 9.55 13.21
CA LEU A 50 22.02 10.75 14.05
C LEU A 50 21.76 10.43 15.53
N GLN A 51 21.65 9.14 15.89
CA GLN A 51 21.28 8.70 17.24
C GLN A 51 19.97 9.37 17.72
N ILE A 52 18.94 9.29 16.85
CA ILE A 52 17.64 9.87 17.11
C ILE A 52 16.95 9.12 18.26
N GLU A 53 16.40 9.85 19.20
CA GLU A 53 15.61 9.31 20.31
C GLU A 53 14.14 9.12 19.92
N LYS A 54 13.60 10.00 19.04
CA LYS A 54 12.20 9.98 18.63
C LYS A 54 12.03 10.38 17.17
N VAL A 55 11.27 9.57 16.42
CA VAL A 55 10.77 9.91 15.10
C VAL A 55 9.31 10.37 15.21
N ILE A 56 8.98 11.52 14.64
CA ILE A 56 7.59 11.94 14.45
C ILE A 56 7.25 11.75 12.97
N HIS A 57 6.37 10.78 12.72
CA HIS A 57 5.94 10.38 11.39
C HIS A 57 4.56 10.99 11.09
N PHE A 58 4.48 11.84 10.09
CA PHE A 58 3.27 12.57 9.71
C PHE A 58 2.48 11.88 8.61
N GLY A 59 1.18 12.12 8.61
CA GLY A 59 0.26 11.79 7.51
C GLY A 59 -0.35 10.41 7.53
N HIS A 60 0.19 9.49 8.34
CA HIS A 60 -0.25 8.10 8.36
C HIS A 60 -0.59 7.65 9.79
N SER A 61 -1.45 6.64 9.89
CA SER A 61 -1.72 5.92 11.14
C SER A 61 -0.63 4.88 11.42
N GLN A 62 -0.55 4.44 12.67
CA GLN A 62 0.41 3.42 13.09
C GLN A 62 0.27 2.14 12.26
N PHE A 63 1.38 1.72 11.66
CA PHE A 63 1.50 0.46 10.91
C PHE A 63 2.45 -0.52 11.60
N ILE A 64 3.62 -0.04 12.04
CA ILE A 64 4.64 -0.87 12.65
C ILE A 64 4.31 -1.05 14.14
N ARG A 65 4.22 -2.32 14.56
CA ARG A 65 3.82 -2.73 15.92
C ARG A 65 4.92 -3.49 16.66
N LYS A 66 6.11 -3.60 16.07
CA LYS A 66 7.30 -4.20 16.68
C LYS A 66 8.15 -3.12 17.39
N ASP A 67 8.98 -3.56 18.30
CA ASP A 67 9.96 -2.69 18.96
C ASP A 67 10.96 -2.12 17.96
N LEU A 68 11.28 -0.85 18.13
CA LEU A 68 12.23 -0.10 17.32
C LEU A 68 13.28 0.52 18.24
N PRO A 69 14.49 0.83 17.75
CA PRO A 69 15.56 1.40 18.58
C PRO A 69 15.31 2.85 19.01
N PHE A 70 14.22 3.46 18.58
CA PHE A 70 13.77 4.81 18.92
C PHE A 70 12.24 4.83 19.08
N GLN A 71 11.74 5.85 19.74
CA GLN A 71 10.30 6.06 19.87
C GLN A 71 9.71 6.54 18.54
N VAL A 72 8.49 6.11 18.21
CA VAL A 72 7.76 6.60 17.03
C VAL A 72 6.42 7.18 17.45
N GLU A 73 6.21 8.43 17.08
CA GLU A 73 4.91 9.10 17.20
C GLU A 73 4.31 9.26 15.81
N TYR A 74 3.14 8.65 15.58
CA TYR A 74 2.40 8.83 14.33
C TYR A 74 1.41 9.99 14.50
N ARG A 75 1.56 11.02 13.65
CA ARG A 75 0.64 12.16 13.58
C ARG A 75 -0.18 12.06 12.31
N GLU A 76 -1.39 11.57 12.45
CA GLU A 76 -2.33 11.46 11.33
C GLU A 76 -2.64 12.86 10.76
N TYR A 77 -2.86 12.92 9.45
CA TYR A 77 -3.30 14.13 8.78
C TYR A 77 -4.71 13.92 8.25
N HIS A 78 -5.62 14.74 8.75
CA HIS A 78 -7.04 14.68 8.39
C HIS A 78 -7.42 15.85 7.49
N MET A 79 -8.36 15.58 6.60
CA MET A 79 -8.89 16.57 5.66
C MET A 79 -10.42 16.54 5.73
N ASP A 80 -11.02 17.69 5.94
CA ASP A 80 -12.46 17.81 5.95
C ASP A 80 -13.03 17.67 4.54
N ILE A 81 -14.17 17.02 4.47
CA ILE A 81 -14.96 16.88 3.24
C ILE A 81 -16.38 17.38 3.44
N ASP A 82 -16.96 17.88 2.38
CA ASP A 82 -18.38 18.16 2.30
C ASP A 82 -19.14 16.84 2.06
N THR A 83 -19.84 16.35 3.08
CA THR A 83 -20.62 15.09 2.97
C THR A 83 -21.75 15.17 1.93
N GLU A 84 -22.18 16.36 1.50
CA GLU A 84 -23.13 16.52 0.40
C GLU A 84 -22.58 16.01 -0.93
N LYS A 85 -21.25 15.95 -1.08
CA LYS A 85 -20.59 15.36 -2.26
C LYS A 85 -20.87 13.86 -2.41
N LEU A 86 -21.24 13.18 -1.31
CA LEU A 86 -21.65 11.76 -1.36
C LEU A 86 -22.89 11.55 -2.23
N LYS A 87 -23.68 12.59 -2.51
CA LYS A 87 -24.79 12.53 -3.49
C LYS A 87 -24.32 11.98 -4.84
N GLY A 88 -23.07 12.27 -5.23
CA GLY A 88 -22.49 11.78 -6.48
C GLY A 88 -22.39 10.24 -6.58
N ALA A 89 -22.39 9.53 -5.46
CA ALA A 89 -22.37 8.07 -5.44
C ALA A 89 -23.78 7.46 -5.61
N LEU A 90 -24.85 8.18 -5.26
CA LEU A 90 -26.21 7.61 -5.19
C LEU A 90 -26.67 7.00 -6.52
N PRO A 91 -26.47 7.63 -7.70
CA PRO A 91 -26.83 7.03 -8.98
C PRO A 91 -26.11 5.69 -9.23
N SER A 92 -24.82 5.62 -8.90
CA SER A 92 -24.00 4.40 -9.04
C SER A 92 -24.41 3.27 -8.07
N LEU A 93 -25.05 3.64 -6.96
CA LEU A 93 -25.53 2.73 -5.93
C LEU A 93 -27.05 2.41 -6.07
N GLU A 94 -27.69 2.83 -7.18
CA GLU A 94 -29.07 2.47 -7.45
C GLU A 94 -29.25 0.95 -7.51
N GLY A 95 -30.35 0.44 -6.92
CA GLY A 95 -30.64 -0.98 -6.82
C GLY A 95 -29.77 -1.76 -5.83
N LYS A 96 -28.77 -1.14 -5.18
CA LYS A 96 -27.92 -1.76 -4.18
C LYS A 96 -28.31 -1.28 -2.79
N ARG A 97 -28.71 -2.21 -1.93
CA ARG A 97 -29.16 -1.90 -0.57
C ARG A 97 -27.99 -1.92 0.41
N ARG A 98 -27.22 -3.03 0.44
CA ARG A 98 -26.11 -3.21 1.37
C ARG A 98 -24.78 -2.86 0.71
N ILE A 99 -24.07 -1.89 1.26
CA ILE A 99 -22.78 -1.41 0.74
C ILE A 99 -21.71 -1.42 1.81
N VAL A 100 -20.50 -1.78 1.42
CA VAL A 100 -19.31 -1.58 2.25
C VAL A 100 -18.81 -0.16 2.05
N LEU A 101 -18.59 0.58 3.14
CA LEU A 101 -17.98 1.92 3.09
C LEU A 101 -16.56 1.86 3.62
N VAL A 102 -15.60 2.33 2.80
CA VAL A 102 -14.19 2.43 3.17
C VAL A 102 -13.59 3.76 2.71
N THR A 103 -12.52 4.17 3.40
CA THR A 103 -11.82 5.42 3.12
C THR A 103 -10.34 5.30 3.51
N THR A 104 -9.57 6.37 3.33
CA THR A 104 -8.19 6.51 3.83
C THR A 104 -8.16 7.21 5.19
N VAL A 105 -7.00 7.22 5.86
CA VAL A 105 -6.81 7.87 7.16
C VAL A 105 -7.25 9.34 7.15
N GLN A 106 -7.10 10.04 6.03
CA GLN A 106 -7.45 11.45 5.90
C GLN A 106 -8.92 11.74 6.22
N HIS A 107 -9.82 10.80 5.97
CA HIS A 107 -11.27 11.02 6.11
C HIS A 107 -11.93 10.13 7.19
N ILE A 108 -11.13 9.38 7.95
CA ILE A 108 -11.64 8.54 9.04
C ILE A 108 -12.48 9.31 10.07
N PRO A 109 -12.13 10.54 10.49
CA PRO A 109 -12.95 11.28 11.44
C PRO A 109 -14.39 11.49 10.96
N GLN A 110 -14.61 11.55 9.65
CA GLN A 110 -15.93 11.79 9.06
C GLN A 110 -16.66 10.51 8.63
N LEU A 111 -16.07 9.34 8.86
CA LEU A 111 -16.65 8.05 8.44
C LEU A 111 -18.07 7.84 9.01
N LYS A 112 -18.31 8.25 10.26
CA LYS A 112 -19.64 8.19 10.88
C LYS A 112 -20.65 9.08 10.17
N GLN A 113 -20.23 10.27 9.75
CA GLN A 113 -21.09 11.22 9.02
C GLN A 113 -21.41 10.69 7.62
N MET A 114 -20.42 10.13 6.92
CA MET A 114 -20.61 9.47 5.62
C MET A 114 -21.60 8.31 5.73
N LYS A 115 -21.43 7.44 6.75
CA LYS A 115 -22.36 6.35 7.03
C LYS A 115 -23.77 6.87 7.24
N SER A 116 -23.96 7.85 8.13
CA SER A 116 -25.28 8.44 8.42
C SER A 116 -25.94 9.04 7.18
N PHE A 117 -25.16 9.70 6.31
CA PHE A 117 -25.65 10.25 5.04
C PHE A 117 -26.22 9.15 4.13
N LEU A 118 -25.48 8.07 3.94
CA LEU A 118 -25.86 6.94 3.08
C LEU A 118 -27.07 6.17 3.68
N GLU A 119 -27.13 6.02 5.01
CA GLU A 119 -28.27 5.40 5.70
C GLU A 119 -29.55 6.23 5.53
N LYS A 120 -29.46 7.56 5.61
CA LYS A 120 -30.58 8.46 5.30
C LYS A 120 -31.04 8.36 3.84
N ALA A 121 -30.14 7.98 2.94
CA ALA A 121 -30.45 7.70 1.53
C ALA A 121 -30.95 6.26 1.31
N GLY A 122 -31.31 5.52 2.37
CA GLY A 122 -31.90 4.17 2.31
C GLY A 122 -30.90 3.03 2.12
N LYS A 123 -29.59 3.27 2.36
CA LYS A 123 -28.56 2.23 2.30
C LYS A 123 -28.31 1.60 3.67
N GLU A 124 -27.97 0.33 3.68
CA GLU A 124 -27.42 -0.39 4.83
C GLU A 124 -25.90 -0.39 4.70
N VAL A 125 -25.18 0.26 5.65
CA VAL A 125 -23.75 0.52 5.51
C VAL A 125 -22.93 -0.37 6.43
N LEU A 126 -22.10 -1.21 5.83
CA LEU A 126 -21.14 -2.09 6.48
C LEU A 126 -19.76 -1.43 6.55
N ILE A 127 -19.11 -1.54 7.71
CA ILE A 127 -17.74 -1.06 7.92
C ILE A 127 -16.93 -2.20 8.51
N GLY A 128 -15.97 -2.71 7.72
CA GLY A 128 -15.07 -3.76 8.18
C GLY A 128 -13.83 -3.21 8.87
N LYS A 129 -13.01 -4.12 9.41
CA LYS A 129 -11.72 -3.80 10.03
C LYS A 129 -10.61 -4.44 9.20
N GLY A 130 -9.57 -3.67 8.90
CA GLY A 130 -8.37 -4.16 8.21
C GLY A 130 -7.41 -4.91 9.14
N CYS A 131 -6.55 -5.73 8.54
CA CYS A 131 -5.53 -6.49 9.28
C CYS A 131 -4.40 -5.58 9.78
N PHE A 132 -3.96 -4.65 8.95
CA PHE A 132 -2.83 -3.77 9.24
C PHE A 132 -3.24 -2.32 9.48
N THR A 133 -4.50 -1.97 9.27
CA THR A 133 -5.02 -0.61 9.49
C THR A 133 -5.25 -0.32 10.97
N ALA A 134 -5.18 0.96 11.34
CA ALA A 134 -5.44 1.40 12.70
C ALA A 134 -6.94 1.54 12.99
N HIS A 135 -7.74 1.92 11.99
CA HIS A 135 -9.13 2.28 12.15
C HIS A 135 -10.08 1.36 11.35
N PRO A 136 -11.28 1.06 11.87
CA PRO A 136 -12.34 0.45 11.05
C PRO A 136 -12.67 1.32 9.84
N GLY A 137 -12.93 0.68 8.68
CA GLY A 137 -13.21 1.36 7.42
C GLY A 137 -11.98 1.96 6.73
N GLN A 138 -10.82 1.95 7.37
CA GLN A 138 -9.58 2.39 6.73
C GLN A 138 -9.04 1.31 5.80
N VAL A 139 -8.64 1.70 4.58
CA VAL A 139 -7.89 0.86 3.64
C VAL A 139 -6.52 1.44 3.36
N LEU A 140 -5.56 0.54 3.09
CA LEU A 140 -4.25 0.87 2.54
C LEU A 140 -4.15 0.28 1.12
N GLY A 141 -3.24 0.78 0.32
CA GLY A 141 -2.98 0.20 -1.00
C GLY A 141 -2.57 -1.28 -0.94
N CYS A 142 -1.91 -1.69 0.15
CA CYS A 142 -1.48 -3.07 0.41
C CYS A 142 -2.42 -3.84 1.37
N ASP A 143 -3.39 -3.20 2.00
CA ASP A 143 -4.38 -3.83 2.89
C ASP A 143 -5.80 -3.37 2.58
N PRO A 144 -6.52 -4.07 1.68
CA PRO A 144 -7.93 -3.83 1.40
C PRO A 144 -8.87 -4.57 2.36
N THR A 145 -8.37 -5.26 3.40
CA THR A 145 -9.17 -6.20 4.19
C THR A 145 -10.32 -5.55 4.95
N ALA A 146 -10.26 -4.24 5.24
CA ALA A 146 -11.43 -3.52 5.75
C ALA A 146 -12.63 -3.54 4.77
N ALA A 147 -12.36 -3.62 3.46
CA ALA A 147 -13.41 -3.77 2.46
C ALA A 147 -13.86 -5.23 2.30
N THR A 148 -12.88 -6.16 2.23
CA THR A 148 -13.17 -7.55 1.85
C THR A 148 -13.68 -8.40 3.01
N SER A 149 -13.37 -8.05 4.28
CA SER A 149 -13.79 -8.82 5.46
C SER A 149 -15.33 -8.89 5.66
N VAL A 150 -16.05 -7.91 5.11
CA VAL A 150 -17.53 -7.81 5.22
C VAL A 150 -18.22 -7.84 3.85
N SER A 151 -17.48 -8.11 2.77
CA SER A 151 -18.01 -8.06 1.40
C SER A 151 -19.03 -9.16 1.08
N LYS A 152 -18.98 -10.30 1.77
CA LYS A 152 -19.93 -11.41 1.57
C LYS A 152 -21.37 -11.01 1.82
N ASP A 153 -21.59 -10.03 2.69
CA ASP A 153 -22.91 -9.55 3.06
C ASP A 153 -23.33 -8.29 2.31
N ALA A 154 -22.56 -7.87 1.32
CA ALA A 154 -22.73 -6.62 0.57
C ALA A 154 -23.02 -6.85 -0.92
N GLU A 155 -23.47 -5.79 -1.59
CA GLU A 155 -23.80 -5.75 -3.02
C GLU A 155 -22.87 -4.81 -3.79
N ALA A 156 -22.14 -3.94 -3.08
CA ALA A 156 -21.13 -3.03 -3.64
C ALA A 156 -20.16 -2.56 -2.56
N ILE A 157 -19.01 -2.07 -3.01
CA ILE A 157 -18.03 -1.39 -2.16
C ILE A 157 -17.95 0.07 -2.63
N LEU A 158 -18.10 1.01 -1.70
CA LEU A 158 -17.88 2.44 -1.92
C LEU A 158 -16.61 2.87 -1.20
N TYR A 159 -15.60 3.22 -1.96
CA TYR A 159 -14.42 3.91 -1.48
C TYR A 159 -14.62 5.42 -1.59
N VAL A 160 -14.37 6.15 -0.51
CA VAL A 160 -14.39 7.62 -0.48
C VAL A 160 -12.98 8.13 -0.25
N GLY A 161 -12.43 8.82 -1.23
CA GLY A 161 -11.06 9.35 -1.18
C GLY A 161 -10.57 9.77 -2.54
N ASP A 162 -9.44 10.48 -2.57
CA ASP A 162 -8.81 10.90 -3.81
C ASP A 162 -7.79 9.85 -4.31
N GLY A 163 -7.46 9.95 -5.61
CA GLY A 163 -6.48 9.08 -6.26
C GLY A 163 -6.96 7.66 -6.54
N LYS A 164 -6.11 6.90 -7.22
CA LYS A 164 -6.39 5.52 -7.66
C LYS A 164 -5.70 4.46 -6.82
N PHE A 165 -4.62 4.81 -6.14
CA PHE A 165 -3.73 3.88 -5.47
C PHE A 165 -4.44 2.97 -4.45
N HIS A 166 -5.24 3.55 -3.54
CA HIS A 166 -5.93 2.76 -2.52
C HIS A 166 -7.06 1.90 -3.09
N PRO A 167 -7.99 2.45 -3.88
CA PRO A 167 -9.15 1.68 -4.31
C PRO A 167 -8.81 0.59 -5.34
N THR A 168 -7.75 0.75 -6.16
CA THR A 168 -7.33 -0.31 -7.09
C THR A 168 -6.72 -1.53 -6.38
N GLY A 169 -6.32 -1.40 -5.11
CA GLY A 169 -5.94 -2.53 -4.27
C GLY A 169 -7.13 -3.39 -3.78
N ILE A 170 -8.37 -2.93 -3.94
CA ILE A 170 -9.56 -3.66 -3.49
C ILE A 170 -9.95 -4.71 -4.53
N HIS A 171 -9.35 -5.89 -4.41
CA HIS A 171 -9.72 -7.04 -5.26
C HIS A 171 -11.00 -7.68 -4.76
N SER A 172 -12.11 -7.51 -5.49
CA SER A 172 -13.43 -8.03 -5.14
C SER A 172 -14.23 -8.37 -6.39
N GLU A 173 -15.10 -9.39 -6.29
CA GLU A 173 -16.09 -9.71 -7.32
C GLU A 173 -17.26 -8.69 -7.33
N LEU A 174 -17.43 -7.94 -6.23
CA LEU A 174 -18.44 -6.89 -6.17
C LEU A 174 -18.02 -5.68 -7.01
N PRO A 175 -18.99 -4.90 -7.49
CA PRO A 175 -18.69 -3.59 -8.06
C PRO A 175 -18.05 -2.68 -7.01
N VAL A 176 -16.90 -2.11 -7.37
CA VAL A 176 -16.14 -1.16 -6.56
C VAL A 176 -16.30 0.22 -7.16
N PHE A 177 -16.85 1.13 -6.37
CA PHE A 177 -17.04 2.53 -6.74
C PHE A 177 -16.06 3.41 -5.96
N ALA A 178 -15.40 4.32 -6.65
CA ALA A 178 -14.52 5.32 -6.06
C ALA A 178 -15.17 6.71 -6.21
N LEU A 179 -15.47 7.34 -5.09
CA LEU A 179 -15.98 8.70 -5.00
C LEU A 179 -14.85 9.64 -4.59
N ASN A 180 -14.58 10.64 -5.42
CA ASN A 180 -13.73 11.75 -5.03
C ASN A 180 -14.54 12.73 -4.15
N PRO A 181 -14.17 12.92 -2.85
CA PRO A 181 -14.96 13.70 -1.92
C PRO A 181 -14.90 15.20 -2.17
N TYR A 182 -14.00 15.66 -3.03
CA TYR A 182 -13.84 17.10 -3.34
C TYR A 182 -14.65 17.50 -4.57
N SER A 183 -14.64 16.68 -5.63
CA SER A 183 -15.43 16.92 -6.84
C SER A 183 -16.85 16.36 -6.76
N GLY A 184 -17.08 15.31 -5.97
CA GLY A 184 -18.32 14.53 -5.97
C GLY A 184 -18.42 13.55 -7.14
N GLU A 185 -17.39 13.42 -7.97
CA GLU A 185 -17.35 12.44 -9.06
C GLU A 185 -17.25 11.01 -8.50
N CYS A 186 -18.16 10.16 -8.94
CA CYS A 186 -18.16 8.75 -8.58
C CYS A 186 -18.04 7.90 -9.84
N ARG A 187 -17.15 6.91 -9.82
CA ARG A 187 -16.92 6.01 -10.94
C ARG A 187 -16.70 4.59 -10.48
N GLN A 188 -17.13 3.63 -11.28
CA GLN A 188 -16.81 2.24 -11.08
C GLN A 188 -15.39 1.96 -11.58
N ILE A 189 -14.59 1.25 -10.79
CA ILE A 189 -13.17 1.02 -11.05
C ILE A 189 -12.79 -0.45 -11.29
N ASN A 190 -13.76 -1.35 -11.36
CA ASN A 190 -13.48 -2.77 -11.65
C ASN A 190 -12.68 -2.97 -12.94
N GLY A 191 -12.87 -2.09 -13.95
CA GLY A 191 -12.12 -2.13 -15.18
C GLY A 191 -10.63 -1.84 -15.01
N GLU A 192 -10.28 -0.89 -14.13
CA GLU A 192 -8.89 -0.59 -13.76
C GLU A 192 -8.26 -1.75 -12.97
N ILE A 193 -8.99 -2.31 -12.00
CA ILE A 193 -8.55 -3.47 -11.22
C ILE A 193 -8.26 -4.66 -12.15
N GLU A 194 -9.15 -4.93 -13.11
CA GLU A 194 -8.97 -6.03 -14.07
C GLU A 194 -7.78 -5.79 -15.02
N LYS A 195 -7.49 -4.54 -15.40
CA LYS A 195 -6.28 -4.21 -16.18
C LYS A 195 -5.01 -4.53 -15.40
N ILE A 196 -4.97 -4.19 -14.11
CA ILE A 196 -3.84 -4.52 -13.23
C ILE A 196 -3.67 -6.04 -13.15
N ARG A 197 -4.76 -6.78 -12.91
CA ARG A 197 -4.77 -8.25 -12.85
C ARG A 197 -4.25 -8.89 -14.14
N LYS A 198 -4.70 -8.41 -15.29
CA LYS A 198 -4.21 -8.89 -16.60
C LYS A 198 -2.73 -8.60 -16.81
N ARG A 199 -2.24 -7.43 -16.37
CA ARG A 199 -0.83 -7.08 -16.45
C ARG A 199 0.01 -8.02 -15.58
N LYS A 200 -0.38 -8.28 -14.33
CA LYS A 200 0.28 -9.26 -13.44
C LYS A 200 0.38 -10.64 -14.11
N LYS A 201 -0.72 -11.13 -14.66
CA LYS A 201 -0.73 -12.40 -15.39
C LYS A 201 0.21 -12.39 -16.61
N GLY A 202 0.26 -11.27 -17.34
CA GLY A 202 1.19 -11.10 -18.45
C GLY A 202 2.67 -11.14 -18.01
N MET A 203 3.00 -10.58 -16.83
CA MET A 203 4.35 -10.67 -16.26
C MET A 203 4.71 -12.11 -15.87
N MET A 204 3.78 -12.85 -15.26
CA MET A 204 3.99 -14.28 -14.95
C MET A 204 4.26 -15.09 -16.21
N LEU A 205 3.50 -14.86 -17.29
CA LEU A 205 3.71 -15.56 -18.57
C LEU A 205 5.09 -15.23 -19.17
N LYS A 206 5.52 -13.97 -19.15
CA LYS A 206 6.88 -13.59 -19.59
C LYS A 206 7.98 -14.25 -18.76
N ALA A 207 7.75 -14.40 -17.45
CA ALA A 207 8.71 -15.00 -16.54
C ALA A 207 8.90 -16.52 -16.77
N LEU A 208 8.04 -17.21 -17.51
CA LEU A 208 8.17 -18.65 -17.79
C LEU A 208 9.45 -18.98 -18.58
N GLU A 209 9.97 -18.03 -19.36
CA GLU A 209 11.21 -18.20 -20.13
C GLU A 209 12.47 -17.90 -19.28
N CYS A 210 12.31 -17.32 -18.07
CA CYS A 210 13.41 -16.90 -17.23
C CYS A 210 13.99 -18.08 -16.43
N LYS A 211 15.31 -18.07 -16.24
CA LYS A 211 16.07 -19.09 -15.49
C LYS A 211 16.78 -18.51 -14.26
N VAL A 212 17.05 -17.19 -14.27
CA VAL A 212 17.83 -16.51 -13.22
C VAL A 212 17.00 -15.40 -12.60
N PHE A 213 16.70 -15.54 -11.31
CA PHE A 213 15.80 -14.68 -10.58
C PHE A 213 16.52 -13.85 -9.51
N ALA A 214 16.18 -12.57 -9.39
CA ALA A 214 16.53 -11.77 -8.22
C ALA A 214 15.31 -11.64 -7.29
N ILE A 215 15.50 -11.94 -6.01
CA ILE A 215 14.48 -11.75 -4.98
C ILE A 215 14.73 -10.42 -4.29
N LEU A 216 13.80 -9.49 -4.42
CA LEU A 216 13.92 -8.14 -3.92
C LEU A 216 13.48 -8.08 -2.45
N LEU A 217 14.43 -7.91 -1.53
CA LEU A 217 14.21 -7.80 -0.09
C LEU A 217 14.44 -6.36 0.37
N SER A 218 13.37 -5.68 0.76
CA SER A 218 13.46 -4.32 1.30
C SER A 218 13.90 -4.30 2.77
N THR A 219 14.77 -3.34 3.14
CA THR A 219 15.15 -3.08 4.53
C THR A 219 14.17 -2.15 5.25
N LYS A 220 13.18 -1.57 4.55
CA LYS A 220 12.11 -0.77 5.17
C LYS A 220 11.39 -1.58 6.24
N PRO A 221 11.21 -1.08 7.47
CA PRO A 221 10.79 -1.91 8.60
C PRO A 221 9.42 -2.54 8.44
N GLY A 222 8.50 -1.93 7.69
CA GLY A 222 7.18 -2.49 7.38
C GLY A 222 7.14 -3.34 6.11
N GLN A 223 8.27 -3.53 5.42
CA GLN A 223 8.40 -4.31 4.19
C GLN A 223 9.48 -5.39 4.28
N LEU A 224 10.17 -5.50 5.42
CA LEU A 224 11.25 -6.45 5.64
C LEU A 224 10.70 -7.87 5.88
N CYS A 225 10.55 -8.63 4.82
CA CYS A 225 9.99 -9.98 4.82
C CYS A 225 11.08 -11.03 4.56
N ILE A 226 12.06 -11.19 5.51
CA ILE A 226 13.23 -12.07 5.36
C ILE A 226 12.80 -13.53 5.12
N HIS A 227 11.78 -14.03 5.84
CA HIS A 227 11.30 -15.40 5.68
C HIS A 227 10.73 -15.60 4.27
N ALA A 228 9.86 -14.71 3.80
CA ALA A 228 9.31 -14.80 2.46
C ALA A 228 10.40 -14.78 1.36
N ALA A 229 11.47 -13.98 1.54
CA ALA A 229 12.58 -13.94 0.61
C ALA A 229 13.38 -15.26 0.60
N LYS A 230 13.62 -15.86 1.77
CA LYS A 230 14.31 -17.15 1.88
C LYS A 230 13.47 -18.30 1.30
N ASP A 231 12.17 -18.31 1.59
CA ASP A 231 11.23 -19.31 1.07
C ASP A 231 11.12 -19.19 -0.45
N ALA A 232 11.01 -17.99 -0.98
CA ALA A 232 11.02 -17.74 -2.42
C ALA A 232 12.30 -18.26 -3.09
N LYS A 233 13.48 -17.99 -2.49
CA LYS A 233 14.77 -18.51 -2.99
C LYS A 233 14.75 -20.03 -3.04
N LYS A 234 14.36 -20.67 -1.94
CA LYS A 234 14.30 -22.13 -1.86
C LYS A 234 13.35 -22.73 -2.89
N ASN A 235 12.12 -22.20 -2.99
CA ASN A 235 11.10 -22.73 -3.88
C ASN A 235 11.51 -22.62 -5.37
N LEU A 236 12.20 -21.55 -5.76
CA LEU A 236 12.76 -21.40 -7.09
C LEU A 236 13.89 -22.42 -7.33
N GLN A 237 14.80 -22.59 -6.38
CA GLN A 237 15.90 -23.55 -6.47
C GLN A 237 15.40 -25.01 -6.53
N ASP A 238 14.38 -25.35 -5.75
CA ASP A 238 13.72 -26.66 -5.77
C ASP A 238 13.02 -26.94 -7.13
N ALA A 239 12.68 -25.88 -7.88
CA ALA A 239 12.17 -25.95 -9.24
C ALA A 239 13.28 -25.97 -10.32
N GLY A 240 14.56 -26.03 -9.94
CA GLY A 240 15.70 -26.04 -10.85
C GLY A 240 16.08 -24.66 -11.41
N LEU A 241 15.61 -23.60 -10.79
CA LEU A 241 15.88 -22.21 -11.19
C LEU A 241 17.01 -21.60 -10.32
N THR A 242 17.77 -20.66 -10.89
CA THR A 242 18.78 -19.92 -10.14
C THR A 242 18.11 -18.70 -9.48
N ALA A 243 18.36 -18.51 -8.18
CA ALA A 243 17.76 -17.38 -7.43
C ALA A 243 18.73 -16.82 -6.40
N GLU A 244 18.85 -15.47 -6.37
CA GLU A 244 19.65 -14.75 -5.37
C GLU A 244 18.84 -13.60 -4.76
N ILE A 245 19.12 -13.27 -3.48
CA ILE A 245 18.44 -12.18 -2.77
C ILE A 245 19.23 -10.89 -2.97
N LEU A 246 18.58 -9.87 -3.54
CA LEU A 246 19.06 -8.50 -3.59
C LEU A 246 18.43 -7.70 -2.44
N VAL A 247 19.27 -7.02 -1.67
CA VAL A 247 18.83 -6.22 -0.50
C VAL A 247 19.00 -4.74 -0.80
N SER A 248 17.93 -3.96 -0.56
CA SER A 248 17.98 -2.51 -0.68
C SER A 248 16.92 -1.87 0.24
N ASN A 249 17.14 -0.61 0.62
CA ASN A 249 16.08 0.18 1.23
C ASN A 249 15.01 0.55 0.17
N GLU A 250 15.47 0.97 -1.01
CA GLU A 250 14.61 1.32 -2.15
C GLU A 250 15.11 0.65 -3.42
N PHE A 251 14.20 0.00 -4.16
CA PHE A 251 14.53 -0.64 -5.42
C PHE A 251 14.40 0.36 -6.57
N ASN A 252 15.53 0.96 -6.91
CA ASN A 252 15.64 1.81 -8.09
C ASN A 252 15.93 0.94 -9.33
N PRO A 253 15.12 1.02 -10.40
CA PRO A 253 15.34 0.24 -11.63
C PRO A 253 16.75 0.36 -12.21
N VAL A 254 17.36 1.56 -12.16
CA VAL A 254 18.74 1.77 -12.62
C VAL A 254 19.74 0.98 -11.78
N SER A 255 19.59 0.98 -10.45
CA SER A 255 20.50 0.27 -9.54
C SER A 255 20.43 -1.24 -9.70
N ILE A 256 19.23 -1.80 -9.80
CA ILE A 256 19.04 -3.25 -9.99
C ILE A 256 19.40 -3.68 -11.44
N GLY A 257 19.27 -2.79 -12.41
CA GLY A 257 19.68 -3.00 -13.79
C GLY A 257 21.20 -3.25 -13.94
N ASN A 258 22.02 -2.84 -12.95
CA ASN A 258 23.47 -3.14 -12.91
C ASN A 258 23.78 -4.63 -12.61
N PHE A 259 22.75 -5.46 -12.41
CA PHE A 259 22.84 -6.91 -12.31
C PHE A 259 22.22 -7.55 -13.58
N PRO A 260 22.90 -7.50 -14.73
CA PRO A 260 22.34 -7.90 -16.02
C PRO A 260 22.01 -9.41 -16.10
N GLN A 261 22.63 -10.22 -15.25
CA GLN A 261 22.44 -11.66 -15.22
C GLN A 261 21.02 -12.10 -14.74
N PHE A 262 20.33 -11.26 -13.98
CA PHE A 262 18.96 -11.57 -13.60
C PHE A 262 17.99 -11.30 -14.75
N GLU A 263 17.03 -12.18 -14.93
CA GLU A 263 16.05 -12.15 -16.02
C GLU A 263 14.65 -11.80 -15.52
N CYS A 264 14.40 -12.02 -14.23
CA CYS A 264 13.12 -11.76 -13.58
C CYS A 264 13.32 -11.36 -12.11
N TYR A 265 12.37 -10.60 -11.57
CA TYR A 265 12.35 -10.17 -10.17
C TYR A 265 11.21 -10.82 -9.40
N ILE A 266 11.48 -11.33 -8.18
CA ILE A 266 10.46 -11.72 -7.20
C ILE A 266 10.42 -10.66 -6.11
N ASN A 267 9.30 -9.95 -6.01
CA ASN A 267 9.12 -8.86 -5.07
C ASN A 267 8.59 -9.37 -3.73
N THR A 268 9.36 -9.24 -2.65
CA THR A 268 8.94 -9.52 -1.27
C THR A 268 8.70 -8.25 -0.44
N ALA A 269 8.82 -7.07 -1.06
CA ALA A 269 8.63 -5.77 -0.44
C ALA A 269 7.15 -5.30 -0.53
N CYS A 270 6.92 -4.08 -0.98
CA CYS A 270 5.58 -3.55 -1.17
C CYS A 270 4.86 -4.27 -2.33
N PRO A 271 3.70 -4.90 -2.13
CA PRO A 271 3.00 -5.61 -3.20
C PRO A 271 2.52 -4.70 -4.33
N ARG A 272 2.58 -3.37 -4.15
CA ARG A 272 2.19 -2.39 -5.17
C ARG A 272 3.34 -1.97 -6.11
N VAL A 273 4.56 -2.47 -5.89
CA VAL A 273 5.72 -2.23 -6.78
C VAL A 273 5.47 -2.80 -8.19
N ASP A 274 4.70 -3.88 -8.30
CA ASP A 274 4.33 -4.46 -9.59
C ASP A 274 3.41 -3.57 -10.45
N GLU A 275 2.75 -2.58 -9.86
CA GLU A 275 1.98 -1.58 -10.61
C GLU A 275 2.88 -0.61 -11.37
N ASP A 276 4.09 -0.40 -10.87
CA ASP A 276 5.14 0.37 -11.50
C ASP A 276 6.05 -0.49 -12.38
N SER A 277 5.58 -1.69 -12.76
CA SER A 277 6.35 -2.67 -13.54
C SER A 277 6.86 -2.13 -14.89
N GLU A 278 6.25 -1.07 -15.41
CA GLU A 278 6.72 -0.38 -16.63
C GLU A 278 8.07 0.34 -16.43
N LEU A 279 8.44 0.62 -15.18
CA LEU A 279 9.74 1.21 -14.85
C LEU A 279 10.86 0.16 -14.86
N PHE A 280 10.51 -1.12 -14.75
CA PHE A 280 11.47 -2.22 -14.75
C PHE A 280 11.58 -2.83 -16.14
N ASP A 281 12.80 -3.08 -16.56
CA ASP A 281 13.12 -3.69 -17.87
C ASP A 281 12.77 -5.19 -17.96
N LYS A 282 12.52 -5.83 -16.82
CA LYS A 282 12.32 -7.28 -16.66
C LYS A 282 11.00 -7.58 -15.94
N PRO A 283 10.44 -8.79 -16.13
CA PRO A 283 9.24 -9.20 -15.41
C PRO A 283 9.43 -9.10 -13.91
N ILE A 284 8.38 -8.67 -13.20
CA ILE A 284 8.32 -8.65 -11.75
C ILE A 284 7.08 -9.41 -11.27
N ILE A 285 7.24 -10.30 -10.31
CA ILE A 285 6.18 -11.14 -9.71
C ILE A 285 6.19 -10.88 -8.21
N ASN A 286 5.04 -10.66 -7.60
CA ASN A 286 4.96 -10.60 -6.14
C ASN A 286 5.15 -12.00 -5.52
N ALA A 287 5.81 -12.07 -4.38
CA ALA A 287 6.04 -13.33 -3.67
C ALA A 287 4.74 -14.08 -3.32
N VAL A 288 3.63 -13.37 -3.15
CA VAL A 288 2.31 -13.98 -2.90
C VAL A 288 1.76 -14.73 -4.12
N ASP A 289 2.24 -14.41 -5.33
CA ASP A 289 1.84 -15.04 -6.59
C ASP A 289 2.85 -16.11 -7.05
N LEU A 290 3.90 -16.38 -6.23
CA LEU A 290 5.01 -17.27 -6.61
C LEU A 290 4.56 -18.74 -6.76
N ASP A 291 3.66 -19.20 -5.91
CA ASP A 291 3.18 -20.59 -5.96
C ASP A 291 2.39 -20.86 -7.25
N ASP A 292 1.54 -19.90 -7.66
CA ASP A 292 0.81 -19.96 -8.93
C ASP A 292 1.77 -19.93 -10.12
N PHE A 293 2.82 -19.10 -10.07
CA PHE A 293 3.87 -19.07 -11.08
C PHE A 293 4.60 -20.42 -11.18
N LEU A 294 5.03 -20.99 -10.06
CA LEU A 294 5.75 -22.24 -10.03
C LEU A 294 4.90 -23.43 -10.49
N GLN A 295 3.59 -23.41 -10.18
CA GLN A 295 2.67 -24.39 -10.73
C GLN A 295 2.64 -24.30 -12.25
N LEU A 296 2.42 -23.10 -12.79
CA LEU A 296 2.37 -22.83 -14.25
C LEU A 296 3.70 -23.20 -14.91
N TYR A 297 4.84 -22.87 -14.27
CA TYR A 297 6.18 -23.20 -14.76
C TYR A 297 6.37 -24.70 -14.90
N ARG A 298 5.99 -25.49 -13.87
CA ARG A 298 6.08 -26.97 -13.92
C ARG A 298 5.17 -27.58 -14.99
N GLU A 299 3.97 -27.02 -15.18
CA GLU A 299 3.04 -27.50 -16.21
C GLU A 299 3.58 -27.26 -17.63
N THR A 300 4.24 -26.12 -17.84
CA THR A 300 4.80 -25.73 -19.14
C THR A 300 6.09 -26.46 -19.48
N HIS A 301 6.90 -26.84 -18.46
CA HIS A 301 8.21 -27.49 -18.63
C HIS A 301 8.22 -28.97 -18.21
N LYS A 302 7.05 -29.64 -18.20
CA LYS A 302 6.98 -31.09 -18.07
C LYS A 302 7.49 -31.73 -19.36
N HIS A 303 8.75 -32.17 -19.33
CA HIS A 303 9.33 -33.09 -20.31
C HIS A 303 10.03 -34.25 -19.62
#